data_b0f5752f5b32c9d20420aefe15e0af9d
#
_entry.id   b0f5752f5b32c9d20420aefe15e0af9d
#
_cell.length_a   1.000
_cell.length_b   1.000
_cell.length_c   1.000
_cell.angle_alpha   90.00
_cell.angle_beta   90.00
_cell.angle_gamma   90.00
#
_symmetry.space_group_name_H-M   'P 1'
#
loop_
_entity.id
_entity.type
_entity.pdbx_description
1 polymer ?
#
loop_
_entity_poly.entity_id
_entity_poly.type
_entity_poly.pdbx_seq_one_letter_code
_entity_poly.pdbx_strand_id
1 'polypeptide(L)'
;MAATQTVPQVLQSHKSLSPHLGVVTLFGYGTTVRVERGHLVLEDGIGSDRRKGRFARVGHGLKRLVVIGSDGMVSFAALRWLADQNASFVMLERDGSVLATTGPVRSSDARLRRAQALAANNPTALQLAVRLIGQKLAGQEAVARERLRDSVVADDIAKFRDSLKSAERLETLLGIEANAASAYWSAWSEFPVRCPRTDLVRVPEHWQRFGARVSPLAGSPRLAVNPPNAVLNYLYAVLEAEARLAASELGLDPSLGVLHKDTPNRDSLACDLMEPIRPLVDAYVFDWLQRGPLRREWFFEQANGNCRLMGQFAGELAETAMVWRKAVAPYAEEAAKIFWQGRSKSAKFHFPATRLTQARRSLAKVGNLASNTPTFPKPLTRCQRCGKPVTAGSIYCLKCVPAINRGRLIETAKLGRIATHNPTAEARRAATHMKQVEAQRKWKPEDLPQWLDEEFYRREIVPRLSALTVKSIRTAIDVSHPYATLIKRGDRIPHPRHWDALAKLVGLVG
;
A
#
# COMPACT_ATOMS: atom_id res chain seq x y z
N MET A 1 28.69 -37.60 4.00
CA MET A 1 27.22 -37.58 4.08
C MET A 1 26.78 -36.13 4.04
N ALA A 2 26.37 -35.65 2.86
CA ALA A 2 25.94 -34.27 2.66
C ALA A 2 24.46 -34.18 3.01
N ALA A 3 24.14 -33.36 4.00
CA ALA A 3 22.77 -33.09 4.40
C ALA A 3 22.06 -32.30 3.29
N THR A 4 21.11 -32.92 2.65
CA THR A 4 20.17 -32.34 1.69
C THR A 4 19.34 -31.29 2.43
N GLN A 5 19.66 -30.01 2.24
CA GLN A 5 18.82 -28.92 2.71
C GLN A 5 17.52 -28.93 1.88
N THR A 6 16.47 -29.42 2.49
CA THR A 6 15.10 -29.32 1.98
C THR A 6 14.71 -27.84 1.94
N VAL A 7 14.54 -27.31 0.72
CA VAL A 7 13.89 -26.04 0.47
C VAL A 7 12.51 -26.11 1.10
N PRO A 8 12.07 -25.13 1.92
CA PRO A 8 10.75 -25.18 2.54
C PRO A 8 9.68 -25.25 1.45
N GLN A 9 8.80 -26.22 1.54
CA GLN A 9 7.54 -26.26 0.78
C GLN A 9 6.75 -24.98 1.14
N VAL A 10 6.84 -23.98 0.29
CA VAL A 10 5.90 -22.87 0.27
C VAL A 10 4.80 -23.32 -0.66
N LEU A 11 3.66 -23.61 -0.11
CA LEU A 11 2.35 -23.59 -0.77
C LEU A 11 1.36 -24.44 0.03
N GLN A 12 1.11 -24.03 1.28
CA GLN A 12 -0.18 -24.34 1.89
C GLN A 12 -1.07 -23.15 1.57
N SER A 13 -2.13 -23.39 0.79
CA SER A 13 -3.18 -22.40 0.54
C SER A 13 -3.76 -21.93 1.87
N HIS A 14 -3.33 -20.77 2.33
CA HIS A 14 -3.93 -20.18 3.52
C HIS A 14 -5.35 -19.74 3.13
N LYS A 15 -6.36 -20.47 3.59
CA LYS A 15 -7.78 -20.11 3.42
C LYS A 15 -8.13 -18.77 4.09
N SER A 16 -7.24 -18.21 4.89
CA SER A 16 -7.42 -16.94 5.59
C SER A 16 -6.46 -15.87 5.07
N LEU A 17 -7.02 -14.72 4.66
CA LEU A 17 -6.26 -13.53 4.29
C LEU A 17 -5.80 -12.80 5.55
N SER A 18 -4.50 -12.59 5.68
CA SER A 18 -3.88 -11.80 6.74
C SER A 18 -2.79 -10.90 6.17
N PRO A 19 -2.52 -9.71 6.74
CA PRO A 19 -1.48 -8.85 6.24
C PRO A 19 -0.09 -9.46 6.48
N HIS A 20 0.67 -9.61 5.41
CA HIS A 20 2.09 -9.90 5.50
C HIS A 20 2.88 -8.63 5.22
N LEU A 21 3.77 -8.22 6.11
CA LEU A 21 4.47 -6.94 6.07
C LEU A 21 3.54 -5.71 5.86
N GLY A 22 2.27 -5.84 6.26
CA GLY A 22 1.27 -4.80 6.09
C GLY A 22 0.55 -4.82 4.74
N VAL A 23 0.78 -5.80 3.89
CA VAL A 23 0.17 -5.94 2.57
C VAL A 23 -0.78 -7.13 2.56
N VAL A 24 -1.94 -6.95 1.94
CA VAL A 24 -2.83 -8.05 1.54
C VAL A 24 -2.99 -7.97 0.04
N THR A 25 -2.82 -9.09 -0.63
CA THR A 25 -3.01 -9.20 -2.08
C THR A 25 -4.19 -10.12 -2.41
N LEU A 26 -5.10 -9.59 -3.21
CA LEU A 26 -6.22 -10.33 -3.80
C LEU A 26 -5.91 -10.60 -5.27
N PHE A 27 -6.24 -11.79 -5.76
CA PHE A 27 -6.01 -12.14 -7.16
C PHE A 27 -6.99 -13.20 -7.67
N GLY A 28 -7.17 -13.23 -8.99
CA GLY A 28 -8.04 -14.20 -9.64
C GLY A 28 -9.47 -13.73 -9.79
N TYR A 29 -10.41 -14.64 -9.69
CA TYR A 29 -11.84 -14.41 -9.91
C TYR A 29 -12.59 -14.25 -8.58
N GLY A 30 -13.78 -13.63 -8.63
CA GLY A 30 -14.66 -13.49 -7.48
C GLY A 30 -14.12 -12.56 -6.39
N THR A 31 -13.20 -11.66 -6.75
CA THR A 31 -12.62 -10.68 -5.83
C THR A 31 -13.68 -9.75 -5.29
N THR A 32 -13.79 -9.66 -3.97
CA THR A 32 -14.75 -8.76 -3.31
C THR A 32 -14.09 -7.98 -2.19
N VAL A 33 -14.27 -6.66 -2.22
CA VAL A 33 -13.78 -5.72 -1.21
C VAL A 33 -14.97 -4.89 -0.71
N ARG A 34 -15.44 -5.19 0.50
CA ARG A 34 -16.62 -4.52 1.06
C ARG A 34 -16.49 -4.28 2.56
N VAL A 35 -17.41 -3.49 3.11
CA VAL A 35 -17.51 -3.27 4.57
C VAL A 35 -18.77 -3.92 5.09
N GLU A 36 -18.61 -4.77 6.10
CA GLU A 36 -19.70 -5.39 6.83
C GLU A 36 -19.59 -5.10 8.32
N ARG A 37 -20.62 -4.51 8.90
CA ARG A 37 -20.67 -4.18 10.34
C ARG A 37 -19.40 -3.43 10.82
N GLY A 38 -18.91 -2.48 9.99
CA GLY A 38 -17.73 -1.66 10.29
C GLY A 38 -16.37 -2.32 10.05
N HIS A 39 -16.34 -3.60 9.64
CA HIS A 39 -15.12 -4.33 9.29
C HIS A 39 -14.93 -4.34 7.79
N LEU A 40 -13.69 -4.22 7.35
CA LEU A 40 -13.34 -4.50 5.97
C LEU A 40 -13.35 -6.02 5.76
N VAL A 41 -14.08 -6.47 4.75
CA VAL A 41 -14.16 -7.87 4.36
C VAL A 41 -13.56 -8.00 2.97
N LEU A 42 -12.57 -8.87 2.87
CA LEU A 42 -11.83 -9.18 1.65
C LEU A 42 -12.08 -10.63 1.29
N GLU A 43 -12.38 -10.91 0.03
CA GLU A 43 -12.55 -12.26 -0.47
C GLU A 43 -11.97 -12.36 -1.88
N ASP A 44 -11.36 -13.49 -2.20
CA ASP A 44 -10.98 -13.88 -3.56
C ASP A 44 -11.03 -15.41 -3.73
N GLY A 45 -10.85 -15.86 -4.97
CA GLY A 45 -10.92 -17.29 -5.33
C GLY A 45 -12.33 -17.80 -5.53
N ILE A 46 -12.43 -19.04 -6.04
CA ILE A 46 -13.70 -19.74 -6.37
C ILE A 46 -13.72 -21.11 -5.68
N GLY A 47 -14.88 -21.50 -5.20
CA GLY A 47 -15.08 -22.85 -4.63
C GLY A 47 -14.23 -23.10 -3.38
N SER A 48 -13.52 -24.23 -3.37
CA SER A 48 -12.65 -24.64 -2.26
C SER A 48 -11.43 -23.73 -2.03
N ASP A 49 -11.03 -23.01 -3.06
CA ASP A 49 -9.84 -22.13 -3.04
C ASP A 49 -10.18 -20.71 -2.63
N ARG A 50 -11.43 -20.47 -2.23
CA ARG A 50 -11.87 -19.16 -1.76
C ARG A 50 -11.15 -18.78 -0.48
N ARG A 51 -10.49 -17.61 -0.51
CA ARG A 51 -9.85 -17.00 0.64
C ARG A 51 -10.71 -15.87 1.18
N LYS A 52 -10.71 -15.69 2.49
CA LYS A 52 -11.48 -14.64 3.16
C LYS A 52 -10.68 -14.02 4.29
N GLY A 53 -10.75 -12.69 4.41
CA GLY A 53 -10.19 -11.91 5.51
C GLY A 53 -11.19 -10.92 6.06
N ARG A 54 -11.17 -10.70 7.36
CA ARG A 54 -12.00 -9.70 8.04
C ARG A 54 -11.13 -8.84 8.95
N PHE A 55 -11.16 -7.53 8.74
CA PHE A 55 -10.27 -6.59 9.39
C PHE A 55 -11.07 -5.57 10.20
N ALA A 56 -10.83 -5.55 11.51
CA ALA A 56 -11.40 -4.54 12.39
C ALA A 56 -10.69 -3.19 12.17
N ARG A 57 -11.30 -2.06 12.61
CA ARG A 57 -10.65 -0.74 12.52
C ARG A 57 -9.39 -0.58 13.39
N VAL A 58 -9.21 -1.45 14.36
CA VAL A 58 -8.07 -1.40 15.30
C VAL A 58 -7.31 -2.71 15.23
N GLY A 59 -5.97 -2.62 15.16
CA GLY A 59 -5.09 -3.78 15.23
C GLY A 59 -4.97 -4.60 13.95
N HIS A 60 -5.55 -4.15 12.82
CA HIS A 60 -5.57 -4.90 11.56
C HIS A 60 -4.21 -5.01 10.86
N GLY A 61 -3.28 -4.10 11.12
CA GLY A 61 -1.93 -4.12 10.52
C GLY A 61 -1.88 -3.84 9.01
N LEU A 62 -3.03 -3.67 8.33
CA LEU A 62 -3.11 -3.42 6.90
C LEU A 62 -2.60 -2.02 6.56
N LYS A 63 -1.65 -1.94 5.61
CA LYS A 63 -1.09 -0.69 5.07
C LYS A 63 -1.34 -0.57 3.57
N ARG A 64 -1.45 -1.71 2.89
CA ARG A 64 -1.64 -1.78 1.45
C ARG A 64 -2.59 -2.92 1.10
N LEU A 65 -3.63 -2.63 0.33
CA LEU A 65 -4.45 -3.62 -0.34
C LEU A 65 -4.10 -3.59 -1.83
N VAL A 66 -3.58 -4.70 -2.33
CA VAL A 66 -3.28 -4.87 -3.75
C VAL A 66 -4.32 -5.80 -4.36
N VAL A 67 -4.89 -5.41 -5.48
CA VAL A 67 -5.81 -6.23 -6.26
C VAL A 67 -5.19 -6.48 -7.64
N ILE A 68 -5.08 -7.74 -8.03
CA ILE A 68 -4.51 -8.18 -9.31
C ILE A 68 -5.59 -8.96 -10.05
N GLY A 69 -6.09 -8.43 -11.12
CA GLY A 69 -7.08 -9.13 -11.92
C GLY A 69 -8.19 -8.24 -12.44
N SER A 70 -9.07 -8.84 -13.22
CA SER A 70 -10.06 -8.15 -14.05
C SER A 70 -11.50 -8.38 -13.62
N ASP A 71 -11.74 -9.20 -12.58
CA ASP A 71 -13.11 -9.55 -12.18
C ASP A 71 -13.29 -9.40 -10.67
N GLY A 72 -14.32 -8.65 -10.28
CA GLY A 72 -14.63 -8.45 -8.88
C GLY A 72 -15.39 -7.16 -8.59
N MET A 73 -15.54 -6.88 -7.29
CA MET A 73 -16.26 -5.72 -6.78
C MET A 73 -15.50 -5.03 -5.66
N VAL A 74 -15.42 -3.71 -5.73
CA VAL A 74 -14.95 -2.85 -4.64
C VAL A 74 -16.05 -1.86 -4.27
N SER A 75 -16.48 -1.86 -3.02
CA SER A 75 -17.49 -0.91 -2.57
C SER A 75 -16.86 0.45 -2.20
N PHE A 76 -17.57 1.55 -2.45
CA PHE A 76 -17.13 2.89 -2.00
C PHE A 76 -16.93 2.98 -0.48
N ALA A 77 -17.70 2.21 0.29
CA ALA A 77 -17.52 2.10 1.73
C ALA A 77 -16.15 1.48 2.09
N ALA A 78 -15.67 0.51 1.30
CA ALA A 78 -14.36 -0.09 1.50
C ALA A 78 -13.21 0.88 1.16
N LEU A 79 -13.32 1.64 0.08
CA LEU A 79 -12.33 2.68 -0.27
C LEU A 79 -12.25 3.74 0.83
N ARG A 80 -13.40 4.18 1.36
CA ARG A 80 -13.47 5.11 2.50
C ARG A 80 -12.86 4.50 3.76
N TRP A 81 -13.17 3.23 4.05
CA TRP A 81 -12.59 2.52 5.19
C TRP A 81 -11.07 2.46 5.09
N LEU A 82 -10.52 2.11 3.93
CA LEU A 82 -9.07 2.08 3.69
C LEU A 82 -8.44 3.46 3.90
N ALA A 83 -9.04 4.50 3.34
CA ALA A 83 -8.57 5.88 3.50
C ALA A 83 -8.57 6.31 4.98
N ASP A 84 -9.64 6.05 5.72
CA ASP A 84 -9.75 6.34 7.17
C ASP A 84 -8.68 5.62 8.00
N GLN A 85 -8.27 4.43 7.57
CA GLN A 85 -7.25 3.62 8.24
C GLN A 85 -5.83 3.89 7.74
N ASN A 86 -5.63 4.88 6.87
CA ASN A 86 -4.36 5.19 6.22
C ASN A 86 -3.77 3.98 5.47
N ALA A 87 -4.62 3.10 4.96
CA ALA A 87 -4.28 2.02 4.07
C ALA A 87 -4.55 2.45 2.63
N SER A 88 -3.60 2.19 1.74
CA SER A 88 -3.76 2.50 0.32
C SER A 88 -4.28 1.30 -0.44
N PHE A 89 -5.04 1.58 -1.49
CA PHE A 89 -5.53 0.61 -2.45
C PHE A 89 -4.72 0.74 -3.75
N VAL A 90 -4.32 -0.37 -4.32
CA VAL A 90 -3.60 -0.44 -5.59
C VAL A 90 -4.26 -1.53 -6.42
N MET A 91 -4.67 -1.20 -7.64
CA MET A 91 -5.17 -2.17 -8.60
C MET A 91 -4.18 -2.30 -9.75
N LEU A 92 -3.73 -3.52 -9.99
CA LEU A 92 -2.84 -3.87 -11.08
C LEU A 92 -3.59 -4.73 -12.10
N GLU A 93 -3.39 -4.44 -13.35
CA GLU A 93 -3.81 -5.30 -14.44
C GLU A 93 -2.95 -6.57 -14.50
N ARG A 94 -3.42 -7.60 -15.21
CA ARG A 94 -2.68 -8.85 -15.39
C ARG A 94 -1.37 -8.69 -16.15
N ASP A 95 -1.23 -7.62 -16.92
CA ASP A 95 0.02 -7.27 -17.61
C ASP A 95 1.03 -6.53 -16.72
N GLY A 96 0.64 -6.24 -15.47
CA GLY A 96 1.45 -5.53 -14.50
C GLY A 96 1.30 -4.01 -14.60
N SER A 97 0.44 -3.47 -15.46
CA SER A 97 0.17 -2.04 -15.50
C SER A 97 -0.69 -1.61 -14.30
N VAL A 98 -0.49 -0.38 -13.82
CA VAL A 98 -1.24 0.20 -12.72
C VAL A 98 -2.56 0.76 -13.26
N LEU A 99 -3.68 0.15 -12.91
CA LEU A 99 -5.00 0.63 -13.30
C LEU A 99 -5.50 1.75 -12.39
N ALA A 100 -5.39 1.56 -11.08
CA ALA A 100 -5.89 2.53 -10.12
C ALA A 100 -5.07 2.51 -8.83
N THR A 101 -4.92 3.69 -8.23
CA THR A 101 -4.40 3.84 -6.87
C THR A 101 -5.27 4.81 -6.10
N THR A 102 -5.52 4.53 -4.83
CA THR A 102 -6.13 5.47 -3.90
C THR A 102 -5.50 5.35 -2.53
N GLY A 103 -5.50 6.43 -1.79
CA GLY A 103 -4.97 6.51 -0.45
C GLY A 103 -5.75 7.49 0.40
N PRO A 104 -5.25 7.85 1.58
CA PRO A 104 -5.86 8.85 2.43
C PRO A 104 -6.04 10.17 1.69
N VAL A 105 -7.24 10.75 1.77
CA VAL A 105 -7.53 12.07 1.19
C VAL A 105 -6.69 13.12 1.92
N ARG A 106 -5.87 13.86 1.17
CA ARG A 106 -5.02 14.92 1.70
C ARG A 106 -5.29 16.24 1.02
N SER A 107 -5.01 17.32 1.74
CA SER A 107 -5.06 18.65 1.15
C SER A 107 -3.99 18.80 0.08
N SER A 108 -4.36 19.31 -1.09
CA SER A 108 -3.42 19.62 -2.16
C SER A 108 -3.03 21.09 -2.13
N ASP A 109 -1.76 21.40 -2.35
CA ASP A 109 -1.31 22.79 -2.53
C ASP A 109 -1.36 23.17 -4.04
N ALA A 110 -2.33 23.98 -4.41
CA ALA A 110 -2.48 24.45 -5.78
C ALA A 110 -1.26 25.26 -6.27
N ARG A 111 -0.53 25.90 -5.37
CA ARG A 111 0.69 26.65 -5.69
C ARG A 111 1.83 25.70 -6.07
N LEU A 112 1.96 24.58 -5.35
CA LEU A 112 2.93 23.53 -5.67
C LEU A 112 2.63 22.89 -7.02
N ARG A 113 1.38 22.55 -7.31
CA ARG A 113 0.97 22.01 -8.63
C ARG A 113 1.25 22.97 -9.77
N ARG A 114 0.99 24.27 -9.56
CA ARG A 114 1.32 25.28 -10.57
C ARG A 114 2.82 25.40 -10.78
N ALA A 115 3.62 25.34 -9.72
CA ALA A 115 5.07 25.32 -9.82
C ALA A 115 5.58 24.09 -10.58
N GLN A 116 5.01 22.92 -10.30
CA GLN A 116 5.29 21.68 -11.02
C GLN A 116 4.94 21.79 -12.51
N ALA A 117 3.74 22.25 -12.85
CA ALA A 117 3.30 22.40 -14.24
C ALA A 117 4.18 23.37 -15.06
N LEU A 118 4.75 24.39 -14.41
CA LEU A 118 5.64 25.36 -15.05
C LEU A 118 7.11 24.93 -15.03
N ALA A 119 7.47 23.84 -14.36
CA ALA A 119 8.85 23.40 -14.21
C ALA A 119 9.53 23.08 -15.55
N ALA A 120 8.78 22.53 -16.51
CA ALA A 120 9.31 22.20 -17.85
C ALA A 120 9.86 23.44 -18.61
N ASN A 121 9.37 24.64 -18.27
CA ASN A 121 9.74 25.91 -18.91
C ASN A 121 10.86 26.66 -18.17
N ASN A 122 11.52 26.04 -17.21
CA ASN A 122 12.56 26.67 -16.39
C ASN A 122 13.67 25.67 -16.02
N PRO A 123 14.82 26.11 -15.48
CA PRO A 123 15.94 25.22 -15.12
C PRO A 123 15.61 24.14 -14.09
N THR A 124 14.47 24.23 -13.42
CA THR A 124 14.03 23.30 -12.38
C THR A 124 13.86 21.88 -12.93
N ALA A 125 13.34 21.74 -14.16
CA ALA A 125 13.17 20.43 -14.78
C ALA A 125 14.52 19.74 -14.99
N LEU A 126 15.48 20.44 -15.57
CA LEU A 126 16.82 19.90 -15.80
C LEU A 126 17.53 19.56 -14.47
N GLN A 127 17.41 20.44 -13.47
CA GLN A 127 17.98 20.20 -12.13
C GLN A 127 17.44 18.90 -11.52
N LEU A 128 16.13 18.69 -11.57
CA LEU A 128 15.51 17.46 -11.06
C LEU A 128 15.93 16.24 -11.90
N ALA A 129 15.92 16.38 -13.22
CA ALA A 129 16.31 15.32 -14.16
C ALA A 129 17.75 14.83 -13.93
N VAL A 130 18.71 15.73 -13.83
CA VAL A 130 20.13 15.41 -13.53
C VAL A 130 20.23 14.66 -12.19
N ARG A 131 19.46 15.08 -11.21
CA ARG A 131 19.47 14.45 -9.88
C ARG A 131 18.94 13.02 -9.92
N LEU A 132 17.79 12.79 -10.58
CA LEU A 132 17.16 11.48 -10.66
C LEU A 132 17.99 10.50 -11.49
N ILE A 133 18.46 10.92 -12.66
CA ILE A 133 19.29 10.08 -13.54
C ILE A 133 20.66 9.81 -12.91
N GLY A 134 21.27 10.80 -12.27
CA GLY A 134 22.53 10.60 -11.55
C GLY A 134 22.44 9.49 -10.49
N GLN A 135 21.34 9.43 -9.75
CA GLN A 135 21.10 8.37 -8.77
C GLN A 135 20.80 7.02 -9.44
N LYS A 136 20.07 7.01 -10.56
CA LYS A 136 19.86 5.79 -11.36
C LYS A 136 21.18 5.21 -11.81
N LEU A 137 22.04 6.02 -12.45
CA LEU A 137 23.32 5.55 -12.98
C LEU A 137 24.26 5.08 -11.85
N ALA A 138 24.28 5.78 -10.71
CA ALA A 138 25.03 5.31 -9.54
C ALA A 138 24.55 3.93 -9.04
N GLY A 139 23.25 3.70 -9.04
CA GLY A 139 22.68 2.40 -8.69
C GLY A 139 23.01 1.32 -9.73
N GLN A 140 22.93 1.62 -11.02
CA GLN A 140 23.28 0.69 -12.10
C GLN A 140 24.77 0.32 -12.07
N GLU A 141 25.65 1.31 -11.84
CA GLU A 141 27.09 1.06 -11.63
C GLU A 141 27.31 0.08 -10.48
N ALA A 142 26.66 0.29 -9.34
CA ALA A 142 26.79 -0.61 -8.18
C ALA A 142 26.30 -2.03 -8.50
N VAL A 143 25.17 -2.18 -9.22
CA VAL A 143 24.67 -3.50 -9.64
C VAL A 143 25.65 -4.18 -10.61
N ALA A 144 26.17 -3.46 -11.62
CA ALA A 144 27.13 -3.99 -12.58
C ALA A 144 28.40 -4.47 -11.84
N ARG A 145 28.95 -3.66 -10.95
CA ARG A 145 30.18 -3.96 -10.22
C ARG A 145 30.02 -5.09 -9.18
N GLU A 146 28.97 -5.00 -8.37
CA GLU A 146 28.85 -5.89 -7.20
C GLU A 146 28.09 -7.18 -7.49
N ARG A 147 27.08 -7.17 -8.37
CA ARG A 147 26.21 -8.30 -8.67
C ARG A 147 26.60 -9.02 -9.94
N LEU A 148 26.71 -8.29 -11.04
CA LEU A 148 27.10 -8.85 -12.33
C LEU A 148 28.61 -9.16 -12.37
N ARG A 149 29.40 -8.50 -11.51
CA ARG A 149 30.88 -8.59 -11.48
C ARG A 149 31.52 -8.17 -12.80
N ASP A 150 30.87 -7.23 -13.47
CA ASP A 150 31.34 -6.63 -14.71
C ASP A 150 31.91 -5.23 -14.43
N SER A 151 33.21 -5.16 -14.19
CA SER A 151 33.90 -3.90 -13.90
C SER A 151 33.98 -2.98 -15.13
N VAL A 152 34.03 -3.54 -16.34
CA VAL A 152 34.11 -2.77 -17.58
C VAL A 152 32.81 -1.97 -17.78
N VAL A 153 31.68 -2.66 -17.72
CA VAL A 153 30.37 -2.00 -17.81
C VAL A 153 30.15 -1.03 -16.65
N ALA A 154 30.59 -1.36 -15.45
CA ALA A 154 30.47 -0.45 -14.31
C ALA A 154 31.28 0.84 -14.52
N ASP A 155 32.51 0.75 -15.03
CA ASP A 155 33.34 1.91 -15.31
C ASP A 155 32.80 2.76 -16.46
N ASP A 156 32.19 2.15 -17.48
CA ASP A 156 31.51 2.89 -18.54
C ASP A 156 30.27 3.64 -18.02
N ILE A 157 29.46 3.02 -17.16
CA ILE A 157 28.32 3.69 -16.51
C ILE A 157 28.82 4.84 -15.63
N ALA A 158 29.96 4.70 -14.94
CA ALA A 158 30.56 5.78 -14.14
C ALA A 158 30.95 6.98 -15.03
N LYS A 159 31.55 6.74 -16.20
CA LYS A 159 31.85 7.80 -17.18
C LYS A 159 30.59 8.51 -17.65
N PHE A 160 29.54 7.76 -17.99
CA PHE A 160 28.25 8.35 -18.39
C PHE A 160 27.65 9.18 -17.24
N ARG A 161 27.71 8.70 -16.00
CA ARG A 161 27.25 9.46 -14.85
C ARG A 161 28.02 10.78 -14.66
N ASP A 162 29.33 10.75 -14.83
CA ASP A 162 30.16 11.95 -14.68
C ASP A 162 29.87 12.98 -15.79
N SER A 163 29.54 12.52 -17.02
CA SER A 163 29.17 13.39 -18.12
C SER A 163 27.82 14.10 -17.96
N LEU A 164 26.95 13.65 -17.00
CA LEU A 164 25.71 14.35 -16.69
C LEU A 164 25.92 15.79 -16.21
N LYS A 165 27.09 16.09 -15.62
CA LYS A 165 27.42 17.43 -15.11
C LYS A 165 27.52 18.48 -16.23
N SER A 166 27.83 18.05 -17.46
CA SER A 166 27.91 18.90 -18.64
C SER A 166 26.61 18.97 -19.46
N ALA A 167 25.57 18.27 -19.04
CA ALA A 167 24.29 18.28 -19.76
C ALA A 167 23.53 19.59 -19.49
N GLU A 168 23.46 20.45 -20.50
CA GLU A 168 22.73 21.73 -20.48
C GLU A 168 21.27 21.59 -20.94
N ARG A 169 20.94 20.47 -21.57
CA ARG A 169 19.64 20.20 -22.17
C ARG A 169 19.13 18.79 -21.79
N LEU A 170 17.83 18.66 -21.69
CA LEU A 170 17.18 17.40 -21.35
C LEU A 170 17.46 16.31 -22.38
N GLU A 171 17.47 16.64 -23.66
CA GLU A 171 17.76 15.69 -24.74
C GLU A 171 19.18 15.10 -24.63
N THR A 172 20.18 15.93 -24.29
CA THR A 172 21.55 15.46 -24.03
C THR A 172 21.60 14.50 -22.86
N LEU A 173 20.90 14.84 -21.77
CA LEU A 173 20.81 14.00 -20.57
C LEU A 173 20.16 12.64 -20.89
N LEU A 174 19.06 12.63 -21.64
CA LEU A 174 18.38 11.39 -22.06
C LEU A 174 19.25 10.55 -23.01
N GLY A 175 20.05 11.16 -23.87
CA GLY A 175 21.02 10.45 -24.71
C GLY A 175 22.10 9.74 -23.87
N ILE A 176 22.64 10.41 -22.84
CA ILE A 176 23.60 9.82 -21.91
C ILE A 176 22.97 8.65 -21.17
N GLU A 177 21.75 8.82 -20.68
CA GLU A 177 21.00 7.78 -19.98
C GLU A 177 20.74 6.56 -20.86
N ALA A 178 20.34 6.76 -22.12
CA ALA A 178 20.08 5.68 -23.07
C ALA A 178 21.33 4.84 -23.37
N ASN A 179 22.50 5.47 -23.51
CA ASN A 179 23.78 4.80 -23.72
C ASN A 179 24.16 3.96 -22.46
N ALA A 180 24.02 4.54 -21.28
CA ALA A 180 24.28 3.83 -20.03
C ALA A 180 23.32 2.65 -19.85
N ALA A 181 22.03 2.82 -20.14
CA ALA A 181 21.04 1.75 -20.08
C ALA A 181 21.33 0.63 -21.08
N SER A 182 21.79 0.95 -22.27
CA SER A 182 22.20 -0.04 -23.27
C SER A 182 23.37 -0.90 -22.77
N ALA A 183 24.43 -0.28 -22.25
CA ALA A 183 25.57 -1.00 -21.66
C ALA A 183 25.12 -1.88 -20.48
N TYR A 184 24.31 -1.33 -19.59
CA TYR A 184 23.79 -2.03 -18.41
C TYR A 184 22.99 -3.28 -18.80
N TRP A 185 22.02 -3.18 -19.71
CA TRP A 185 21.16 -4.32 -20.07
C TRP A 185 21.89 -5.33 -20.95
N SER A 186 22.94 -4.93 -21.68
CA SER A 186 23.82 -5.87 -22.38
C SER A 186 24.52 -6.83 -21.42
N ALA A 187 24.99 -6.32 -20.28
CA ALA A 187 25.61 -7.16 -19.25
C ALA A 187 24.64 -8.18 -18.60
N TRP A 188 23.32 -7.90 -18.64
CA TRP A 188 22.31 -8.82 -18.13
C TRP A 188 21.91 -9.91 -19.12
N SER A 189 22.05 -9.66 -20.42
CA SER A 189 21.43 -10.49 -21.47
C SER A 189 21.80 -11.97 -21.38
N GLU A 190 23.07 -12.27 -21.12
CA GLU A 190 23.60 -13.64 -21.04
C GLU A 190 23.48 -14.28 -19.65
N PHE A 191 22.91 -13.55 -18.67
CA PHE A 191 22.80 -14.08 -17.31
C PHE A 191 21.94 -15.34 -17.28
N PRO A 192 22.48 -16.49 -16.76
CA PRO A 192 21.79 -17.77 -16.78
C PRO A 192 20.68 -17.81 -15.72
N VAL A 193 19.52 -18.30 -16.13
CA VAL A 193 18.36 -18.51 -15.27
C VAL A 193 18.26 -19.99 -14.94
N ARG A 194 18.38 -20.35 -13.67
CA ARG A 194 18.32 -21.75 -13.22
C ARG A 194 16.87 -22.19 -13.07
N CYS A 195 16.57 -23.38 -13.57
CA CYS A 195 15.31 -24.07 -13.39
C CYS A 195 15.51 -25.42 -12.70
N PRO A 196 14.54 -25.96 -11.95
CA PRO A 196 14.61 -27.31 -11.41
C PRO A 196 14.80 -28.32 -12.55
N ARG A 197 15.60 -29.37 -12.31
CA ARG A 197 15.80 -30.43 -13.31
C ARG A 197 14.50 -31.07 -13.80
N THR A 198 13.51 -31.19 -12.92
CA THR A 198 12.18 -31.71 -13.25
C THR A 198 11.38 -30.80 -14.19
N ASP A 199 11.70 -29.53 -14.27
CA ASP A 199 11.02 -28.56 -15.08
C ASP A 199 11.68 -28.30 -16.43
N LEU A 200 12.97 -28.65 -16.59
CA LEU A 200 13.77 -28.34 -17.78
C LEU A 200 13.13 -28.83 -19.09
N VAL A 201 12.46 -30.00 -19.09
CA VAL A 201 11.78 -30.52 -20.26
C VAL A 201 10.58 -29.67 -20.70
N ARG A 202 9.99 -28.94 -19.77
CA ARG A 202 8.79 -28.10 -19.98
C ARG A 202 9.10 -26.59 -20.07
N VAL A 203 10.34 -26.20 -19.81
CA VAL A 203 10.78 -24.80 -19.83
C VAL A 203 11.35 -24.48 -21.21
N PRO A 204 10.80 -23.48 -21.92
CA PRO A 204 11.36 -23.05 -23.20
C PRO A 204 12.83 -22.59 -23.05
N GLU A 205 13.62 -22.76 -24.10
CA GLU A 205 15.04 -22.40 -24.08
C GLU A 205 15.26 -20.90 -23.75
N HIS A 206 14.46 -20.01 -24.35
CA HIS A 206 14.53 -18.58 -24.11
C HIS A 206 14.18 -18.15 -22.67
N TRP A 207 13.68 -19.06 -21.82
CA TRP A 207 13.48 -18.82 -20.39
C TRP A 207 14.71 -19.11 -19.55
N GLN A 208 15.72 -19.79 -20.11
CA GLN A 208 16.93 -20.20 -19.39
C GLN A 208 18.01 -19.10 -19.34
N ARG A 209 17.77 -17.96 -19.96
CA ARG A 209 18.60 -16.76 -19.92
C ARG A 209 17.77 -15.53 -19.62
N PHE A 210 18.42 -14.50 -19.10
CA PHE A 210 17.77 -13.20 -18.89
C PHE A 210 17.27 -12.62 -20.22
N GLY A 211 18.08 -12.73 -21.27
CA GLY A 211 17.74 -12.28 -22.61
C GLY A 211 17.63 -10.76 -22.76
N ALA A 212 17.15 -10.32 -23.88
CA ALA A 212 16.96 -8.90 -24.16
C ALA A 212 15.86 -8.30 -23.28
N ARG A 213 16.06 -7.06 -22.85
CA ARG A 213 15.06 -6.31 -22.08
C ARG A 213 13.87 -5.88 -22.95
N VAL A 214 14.11 -5.69 -24.25
CA VAL A 214 13.07 -5.38 -25.23
C VAL A 214 12.45 -6.68 -25.76
N SER A 215 11.12 -6.78 -25.74
CA SER A 215 10.43 -7.94 -26.24
C SER A 215 10.66 -8.11 -27.76
N PRO A 216 11.14 -9.26 -28.22
CA PRO A 216 11.31 -9.54 -29.64
C PRO A 216 9.97 -9.61 -30.40
N LEU A 217 8.85 -9.82 -29.70
CA LEU A 217 7.52 -9.94 -30.29
C LEU A 217 6.85 -8.57 -30.52
N ALA A 218 7.09 -7.61 -29.64
CA ALA A 218 6.31 -6.37 -29.60
C ALA A 218 7.17 -5.11 -29.58
N GLY A 219 8.50 -5.22 -29.54
CA GLY A 219 9.40 -4.06 -29.39
C GLY A 219 9.21 -3.26 -28.09
N SER A 220 8.43 -3.81 -27.16
CA SER A 220 8.10 -3.14 -25.89
C SER A 220 8.74 -3.86 -24.70
N PRO A 221 9.43 -3.16 -23.79
CA PRO A 221 9.95 -3.77 -22.57
C PRO A 221 8.85 -4.26 -21.62
N ARG A 222 7.60 -3.78 -21.77
CA ARG A 222 6.47 -4.17 -20.91
C ARG A 222 5.90 -5.55 -21.23
N LEU A 223 6.17 -6.07 -22.44
CA LEU A 223 5.65 -7.37 -22.90
C LEU A 223 6.76 -8.42 -22.82
N ALA A 224 7.11 -8.81 -21.61
CA ALA A 224 8.17 -9.79 -21.36
C ALA A 224 7.84 -11.17 -21.96
N VAL A 225 8.84 -11.82 -22.55
CA VAL A 225 8.72 -13.19 -23.12
C VAL A 225 9.33 -14.25 -22.21
N ASN A 226 9.97 -13.86 -21.12
CA ASN A 226 10.63 -14.77 -20.19
C ASN A 226 10.40 -14.39 -18.73
N PRO A 227 10.59 -15.33 -17.79
CA PRO A 227 10.36 -15.16 -16.36
C PRO A 227 11.07 -13.97 -15.71
N PRO A 228 12.40 -13.77 -15.83
CA PRO A 228 13.07 -12.71 -15.13
C PRO A 228 12.60 -11.31 -15.56
N ASN A 229 12.36 -11.11 -16.86
CA ASN A 229 11.79 -9.86 -17.36
C ASN A 229 10.32 -9.66 -16.91
N ALA A 230 9.55 -10.75 -16.80
CA ALA A 230 8.19 -10.67 -16.26
C ALA A 230 8.19 -10.27 -14.77
N VAL A 231 9.12 -10.79 -13.96
CA VAL A 231 9.29 -10.41 -12.57
C VAL A 231 9.71 -8.94 -12.44
N LEU A 232 10.68 -8.48 -13.25
CA LEU A 232 11.09 -7.08 -13.27
C LEU A 232 9.94 -6.15 -13.62
N ASN A 233 9.18 -6.48 -14.68
CA ASN A 233 8.04 -5.67 -15.09
C ASN A 233 6.99 -5.55 -13.99
N TYR A 234 6.72 -6.67 -13.31
CA TYR A 234 5.76 -6.69 -12.22
C TYR A 234 6.24 -5.83 -11.03
N LEU A 235 7.49 -5.98 -10.62
CA LEU A 235 8.04 -5.19 -9.52
C LEU A 235 8.16 -3.70 -9.89
N TYR A 236 8.41 -3.36 -11.14
CA TYR A 236 8.36 -1.98 -11.61
C TYR A 236 6.94 -1.42 -11.56
N ALA A 237 5.92 -2.22 -11.85
CA ALA A 237 4.53 -1.77 -11.68
C ALA A 237 4.18 -1.53 -10.20
N VAL A 238 4.64 -2.40 -9.29
CA VAL A 238 4.49 -2.17 -7.85
C VAL A 238 5.24 -0.88 -7.42
N LEU A 239 6.46 -0.66 -7.91
CA LEU A 239 7.22 0.57 -7.65
C LEU A 239 6.52 1.81 -8.22
N GLU A 240 5.96 1.74 -9.43
CA GLU A 240 5.20 2.84 -10.06
C GLU A 240 3.98 3.21 -9.20
N ALA A 241 3.24 2.22 -8.69
CA ALA A 241 2.13 2.46 -7.79
C ALA A 241 2.57 3.20 -6.51
N GLU A 242 3.71 2.84 -5.95
CA GLU A 242 4.24 3.51 -4.75
C GLU A 242 4.76 4.92 -5.06
N ALA A 243 5.36 5.15 -6.23
CA ALA A 243 5.78 6.48 -6.70
C ALA A 243 4.57 7.40 -6.92
N ARG A 244 3.50 6.89 -7.54
CA ARG A 244 2.22 7.58 -7.72
C ARG A 244 1.61 8.02 -6.39
N LEU A 245 1.58 7.11 -5.42
CA LEU A 245 1.08 7.40 -4.08
C LEU A 245 1.96 8.41 -3.34
N ALA A 246 3.29 8.31 -3.47
CA ALA A 246 4.22 9.26 -2.85
C ALA A 246 4.05 10.67 -3.41
N ALA A 247 3.92 10.82 -4.74
CA ALA A 247 3.63 12.10 -5.38
C ALA A 247 2.31 12.70 -4.88
N SER A 248 1.24 11.90 -4.90
CA SER A 248 -0.09 12.32 -4.45
C SER A 248 -0.11 12.69 -2.95
N GLU A 249 0.65 11.99 -2.11
CA GLU A 249 0.76 12.28 -0.67
C GLU A 249 1.35 13.68 -0.40
N LEU A 250 2.21 14.16 -1.30
CA LEU A 250 2.84 15.48 -1.22
C LEU A 250 2.04 16.57 -1.94
N GLY A 251 0.92 16.22 -2.58
CA GLY A 251 0.10 17.15 -3.35
C GLY A 251 0.63 17.47 -4.75
N LEU A 252 1.59 16.67 -5.25
CA LEU A 252 2.04 16.69 -6.64
C LEU A 252 1.05 15.95 -7.54
N ASP A 253 1.03 16.32 -8.80
CA ASP A 253 0.32 15.59 -9.84
C ASP A 253 1.22 14.49 -10.41
N PRO A 254 0.86 13.20 -10.29
CA PRO A 254 1.68 12.11 -10.81
C PRO A 254 1.87 12.13 -12.33
N SER A 255 1.00 12.78 -13.08
CA SER A 255 1.03 12.82 -14.54
C SER A 255 2.02 13.85 -15.11
N LEU A 256 2.36 14.89 -14.34
CA LEU A 256 3.23 15.99 -14.79
C LEU A 256 4.70 15.68 -14.49
N GLY A 257 5.40 15.08 -15.43
CA GLY A 257 6.81 14.71 -15.33
C GLY A 257 7.80 15.76 -15.81
N VAL A 258 9.08 15.46 -15.71
CA VAL A 258 10.20 16.28 -16.22
C VAL A 258 11.11 15.50 -17.16
N LEU A 259 11.29 14.19 -16.94
CA LEU A 259 12.10 13.30 -17.80
C LEU A 259 11.26 12.70 -18.91
N HIS A 260 10.13 12.15 -18.55
CA HIS A 260 9.22 11.54 -19.50
C HIS A 260 8.26 12.59 -20.04
N LYS A 261 8.15 12.66 -21.37
CA LYS A 261 7.17 13.54 -22.01
C LYS A 261 5.76 13.22 -21.54
N ASP A 262 4.97 14.23 -21.30
CA ASP A 262 3.57 14.06 -20.96
C ASP A 262 2.84 13.37 -22.12
N THR A 263 2.26 12.22 -21.83
CA THR A 263 1.48 11.44 -22.80
C THR A 263 0.15 11.04 -22.16
N PRO A 264 -0.93 10.98 -22.93
CA PRO A 264 -2.20 10.51 -22.39
C PRO A 264 -2.06 9.16 -21.69
N ASN A 265 -2.71 9.01 -20.55
CA ASN A 265 -2.76 7.76 -19.75
C ASN A 265 -1.40 7.30 -19.19
N ARG A 266 -0.42 8.20 -19.02
CA ARG A 266 0.84 7.90 -18.35
C ARG A 266 1.11 8.86 -17.20
N ASP A 267 1.45 8.31 -16.04
CA ASP A 267 1.88 9.08 -14.88
C ASP A 267 3.38 9.39 -14.98
N SER A 268 3.71 10.40 -15.80
CA SER A 268 5.08 10.76 -16.15
C SER A 268 5.95 11.07 -14.93
N LEU A 269 5.44 11.81 -13.93
CA LEU A 269 6.19 12.05 -12.70
C LEU A 269 6.40 10.78 -11.88
N ALA A 270 5.40 9.88 -11.82
CA ALA A 270 5.59 8.60 -11.14
C ALA A 270 6.70 7.78 -11.82
N CYS A 271 6.74 7.77 -13.16
CA CYS A 271 7.83 7.17 -13.92
C CYS A 271 9.19 7.82 -13.61
N ASP A 272 9.25 9.16 -13.51
CA ASP A 272 10.48 9.89 -13.17
C ASP A 272 10.98 9.53 -11.76
N LEU A 273 10.09 9.51 -10.78
CA LEU A 273 10.41 9.23 -9.38
C LEU A 273 10.89 7.79 -9.13
N MET A 274 10.50 6.86 -10.00
CA MET A 274 10.96 5.48 -9.88
C MET A 274 12.36 5.24 -10.47
N GLU A 275 12.86 6.13 -11.35
CA GLU A 275 14.16 5.93 -12.00
C GLU A 275 15.32 5.69 -11.01
N PRO A 276 15.50 6.46 -9.94
CA PRO A 276 16.55 6.21 -8.95
C PRO A 276 16.43 4.88 -8.22
N ILE A 277 15.24 4.28 -8.22
CA ILE A 277 14.93 3.05 -7.45
C ILE A 277 14.97 1.80 -8.35
N ARG A 278 14.88 1.95 -9.67
CA ARG A 278 14.96 0.81 -10.60
C ARG A 278 16.17 -0.08 -10.36
N PRO A 279 17.41 0.44 -10.18
CA PRO A 279 18.56 -0.42 -9.92
C PRO A 279 18.47 -1.20 -8.61
N LEU A 280 17.71 -0.69 -7.63
CA LEU A 280 17.46 -1.40 -6.39
C LEU A 280 16.50 -2.60 -6.61
N VAL A 281 15.49 -2.43 -7.48
CA VAL A 281 14.64 -3.53 -7.92
C VAL A 281 15.44 -4.55 -8.70
N ASP A 282 16.33 -4.10 -9.59
CA ASP A 282 17.20 -4.98 -10.38
C ASP A 282 18.10 -5.83 -9.46
N ALA A 283 18.75 -5.20 -8.48
CA ALA A 283 19.54 -5.90 -7.48
C ALA A 283 18.72 -6.94 -6.69
N TYR A 284 17.48 -6.57 -6.33
CA TYR A 284 16.58 -7.50 -5.64
C TYR A 284 16.25 -8.72 -6.51
N VAL A 285 15.95 -8.51 -7.80
CA VAL A 285 15.67 -9.61 -8.73
C VAL A 285 16.91 -10.47 -8.95
N PHE A 286 18.09 -9.86 -9.11
CA PHE A 286 19.35 -10.59 -9.23
C PHE A 286 19.59 -11.47 -8.02
N ASP A 287 19.54 -10.90 -6.81
CA ASP A 287 19.74 -11.63 -5.57
C ASP A 287 18.71 -12.76 -5.40
N TRP A 288 17.48 -12.55 -5.88
CA TRP A 288 16.43 -13.55 -5.87
C TRP A 288 16.71 -14.71 -6.86
N LEU A 289 17.15 -14.40 -8.09
CA LEU A 289 17.57 -15.40 -9.08
C LEU A 289 18.75 -16.25 -8.61
N GLN A 290 19.63 -15.67 -7.80
CA GLN A 290 20.78 -16.38 -7.23
C GLN A 290 20.39 -17.35 -6.09
N ARG A 291 19.31 -17.09 -5.38
CA ARG A 291 18.90 -17.90 -4.21
C ARG A 291 18.37 -19.28 -4.57
N GLY A 292 17.75 -19.40 -5.73
CA GLY A 292 17.17 -20.70 -6.11
C GLY A 292 16.65 -20.72 -7.55
N PRO A 293 16.32 -21.92 -8.04
CA PRO A 293 15.79 -22.10 -9.39
C PRO A 293 14.37 -21.56 -9.53
N LEU A 294 14.05 -20.99 -10.69
CA LEU A 294 12.70 -20.58 -11.06
C LEU A 294 11.84 -21.78 -11.35
N ARG A 295 10.69 -21.90 -10.68
CA ARG A 295 9.74 -22.97 -10.95
C ARG A 295 8.85 -22.60 -12.12
N ARG A 296 8.65 -23.57 -13.04
CA ARG A 296 7.75 -23.41 -14.19
C ARG A 296 6.33 -23.03 -13.79
N GLU A 297 5.83 -23.54 -12.68
CA GLU A 297 4.48 -23.32 -12.14
C GLU A 297 4.21 -21.88 -11.68
N TRP A 298 5.22 -21.05 -11.48
CA TRP A 298 5.06 -19.64 -11.12
C TRP A 298 4.71 -18.74 -12.29
N PHE A 299 4.81 -19.27 -13.51
CA PHE A 299 4.64 -18.50 -14.73
C PHE A 299 3.70 -19.21 -15.70
N PHE A 300 3.09 -18.45 -16.57
CA PHE A 300 2.36 -18.97 -17.72
C PHE A 300 2.66 -18.13 -18.95
N GLU A 301 2.63 -18.77 -20.11
CA GLU A 301 2.78 -18.11 -21.39
C GLU A 301 1.39 -17.87 -21.97
N GLN A 302 1.12 -16.64 -22.39
CA GLN A 302 -0.10 -16.29 -23.08
C GLN A 302 -0.03 -16.74 -24.55
N ALA A 303 -1.16 -16.86 -25.22
CA ALA A 303 -1.23 -17.24 -26.63
C ALA A 303 -0.42 -16.33 -27.57
N ASN A 304 -0.16 -15.09 -27.16
CA ASN A 304 0.68 -14.13 -27.87
C ASN A 304 2.18 -14.21 -27.50
N GLY A 305 2.61 -15.23 -26.77
CA GLY A 305 4.01 -15.44 -26.38
C GLY A 305 4.49 -14.62 -25.16
N ASN A 306 3.61 -13.84 -24.54
CA ASN A 306 4.00 -13.07 -23.35
C ASN A 306 4.05 -13.97 -22.10
N CYS A 307 5.15 -13.88 -21.36
CA CYS A 307 5.31 -14.53 -20.07
C CYS A 307 4.66 -13.70 -18.96
N ARG A 308 3.81 -14.32 -18.14
CA ARG A 308 3.10 -13.71 -17.02
C ARG A 308 3.31 -14.50 -15.74
N LEU A 309 3.18 -13.81 -14.61
CA LEU A 309 3.25 -14.42 -13.29
C LEU A 309 1.90 -15.05 -12.93
N MET A 310 1.95 -16.20 -12.27
CA MET A 310 0.78 -16.76 -11.59
C MET A 310 0.37 -15.87 -10.42
N GLY A 311 -0.94 -15.77 -10.17
CA GLY A 311 -1.48 -14.82 -9.20
C GLY A 311 -0.90 -14.96 -7.79
N GLN A 312 -0.67 -16.19 -7.33
CA GLN A 312 -0.06 -16.42 -6.02
C GLN A 312 1.36 -15.85 -5.95
N PHE A 313 2.20 -16.13 -6.94
CA PHE A 313 3.56 -15.61 -6.97
C PHE A 313 3.60 -14.09 -7.12
N ALA A 314 2.71 -13.52 -7.93
CA ALA A 314 2.53 -12.07 -8.02
C ALA A 314 2.13 -11.47 -6.66
N GLY A 315 1.28 -12.15 -5.90
CA GLY A 315 0.92 -11.77 -4.53
C GLY A 315 2.11 -11.69 -3.59
N GLU A 316 2.99 -12.69 -3.61
CA GLU A 316 4.22 -12.72 -2.80
C GLU A 316 5.15 -11.55 -3.16
N LEU A 317 5.30 -11.24 -4.45
CA LEU A 317 6.11 -10.11 -4.90
C LEU A 317 5.49 -8.75 -4.51
N ALA A 318 4.16 -8.63 -4.50
CA ALA A 318 3.46 -7.41 -4.08
C ALA A 318 3.72 -7.06 -2.61
N GLU A 319 4.04 -8.04 -1.76
CA GLU A 319 4.40 -7.81 -0.35
C GLU A 319 5.64 -6.93 -0.18
N THR A 320 6.47 -6.80 -1.22
CA THR A 320 7.63 -5.89 -1.25
C THR A 320 7.25 -4.41 -1.35
N ALA A 321 6.00 -4.06 -1.63
CA ALA A 321 5.53 -2.70 -1.85
C ALA A 321 6.01 -1.70 -0.77
N MET A 322 6.02 -2.11 0.50
CA MET A 322 6.47 -1.24 1.59
C MET A 322 7.98 -0.95 1.56
N VAL A 323 8.78 -1.80 0.93
CA VAL A 323 10.22 -1.54 0.70
C VAL A 323 10.36 -0.41 -0.33
N TRP A 324 9.65 -0.52 -1.43
CA TRP A 324 9.68 0.46 -2.52
C TRP A 324 9.12 1.81 -2.09
N ARG A 325 8.05 1.82 -1.31
CA ARG A 325 7.50 3.05 -0.71
C ARG A 325 8.54 3.81 0.11
N LYS A 326 9.30 3.10 0.95
CA LYS A 326 10.36 3.71 1.76
C LYS A 326 11.50 4.25 0.89
N ALA A 327 11.81 3.56 -0.19
CA ALA A 327 12.87 3.94 -1.09
C ALA A 327 12.51 5.18 -1.92
N VAL A 328 11.27 5.28 -2.43
CA VAL A 328 10.84 6.37 -3.31
C VAL A 328 10.50 7.67 -2.55
N ALA A 329 10.06 7.58 -1.30
CA ALA A 329 9.60 8.73 -0.53
C ALA A 329 10.59 9.91 -0.47
N PRO A 330 11.92 9.71 -0.25
CA PRO A 330 12.89 10.80 -0.25
C PRO A 330 12.99 11.57 -1.58
N TYR A 331 12.86 10.85 -2.70
CA TYR A 331 12.92 11.45 -4.05
C TYR A 331 11.67 12.27 -4.36
N ALA A 332 10.51 11.78 -3.96
CA ALA A 332 9.28 12.55 -4.07
C ALA A 332 9.32 13.85 -3.23
N GLU A 333 9.88 13.80 -2.00
CA GLU A 333 10.10 14.99 -1.18
C GLU A 333 11.12 15.95 -1.81
N GLU A 334 12.20 15.42 -2.39
CA GLU A 334 13.20 16.23 -3.07
C GLU A 334 12.62 16.93 -4.31
N ALA A 335 11.84 16.19 -5.13
CA ALA A 335 11.16 16.77 -6.28
C ALA A 335 10.22 17.90 -5.89
N ALA A 336 9.40 17.71 -4.85
CA ALA A 336 8.53 18.75 -4.36
C ALA A 336 9.28 19.99 -3.85
N LYS A 337 10.44 19.84 -3.19
CA LYS A 337 11.30 20.96 -2.81
C LYS A 337 11.85 21.72 -4.00
N ILE A 338 12.35 20.99 -5.01
CA ILE A 338 12.92 21.57 -6.21
C ILE A 338 11.83 22.36 -6.96
N PHE A 339 10.64 21.79 -7.18
CA PHE A 339 9.52 22.51 -7.79
C PHE A 339 9.14 23.78 -7.02
N TRP A 340 9.15 23.70 -5.69
CA TRP A 340 8.82 24.85 -4.88
C TRP A 340 9.85 25.97 -4.96
N GLN A 341 11.14 25.64 -4.96
CA GLN A 341 12.25 26.60 -5.02
C GLN A 341 12.30 27.37 -6.36
N GLY A 342 11.87 26.76 -7.45
CA GLY A 342 11.78 27.40 -8.78
C GLY A 342 10.84 28.60 -8.85
N ARG A 343 10.07 28.90 -7.79
CA ARG A 343 9.03 29.96 -7.81
C ARG A 343 9.45 31.36 -7.39
N SER A 344 10.29 31.52 -6.39
CA SER A 344 10.76 32.83 -5.90
C SER A 344 11.61 32.68 -4.64
N LYS A 345 12.61 33.54 -4.50
CA LYS A 345 13.53 33.55 -3.36
C LYS A 345 12.89 34.03 -2.02
N SER A 346 11.63 34.50 -2.01
CA SER A 346 11.04 35.21 -0.85
C SER A 346 10.09 34.38 0.03
N ALA A 347 9.72 33.17 -0.34
CA ALA A 347 8.77 32.39 0.47
C ALA A 347 9.50 31.32 1.29
N LYS A 348 9.60 31.51 2.60
CA LYS A 348 9.97 30.43 3.53
C LYS A 348 8.85 29.40 3.55
N PHE A 349 9.06 28.29 2.88
CA PHE A 349 8.11 27.18 2.88
C PHE A 349 8.60 26.06 3.79
N HIS A 350 7.74 25.70 4.73
CA HIS A 350 7.97 24.52 5.57
C HIS A 350 7.34 23.31 4.89
N PHE A 351 8.18 22.49 4.26
CA PHE A 351 7.72 21.29 3.58
C PHE A 351 7.45 20.19 4.61
N PRO A 352 6.21 19.71 4.74
CA PRO A 352 5.94 18.60 5.64
C PRO A 352 6.62 17.34 5.06
N ALA A 353 7.54 16.77 5.85
CA ALA A 353 8.08 15.47 5.53
C ALA A 353 6.97 14.40 5.50
N THR A 354 7.11 13.38 4.67
CA THR A 354 6.20 12.24 4.71
C THR A 354 6.28 11.53 6.07
N ARG A 355 5.25 10.77 6.45
CA ARG A 355 5.28 10.00 7.69
C ARG A 355 6.48 9.05 7.79
N LEU A 356 6.94 8.54 6.63
CA LEU A 356 8.10 7.65 6.57
C LEU A 356 9.41 8.39 6.84
N THR A 357 9.58 9.58 6.26
CA THR A 357 10.78 10.40 6.47
C THR A 357 10.75 11.12 7.81
N GLN A 358 9.59 11.43 8.37
CA GLN A 358 9.45 11.91 9.76
C GLN A 358 9.96 10.88 10.75
N ALA A 359 9.55 9.63 10.63
CA ALA A 359 10.04 8.54 11.49
C ALA A 359 11.56 8.38 11.38
N ARG A 360 12.11 8.50 10.16
CA ARG A 360 13.57 8.43 9.92
C ARG A 360 14.31 9.62 10.53
N ARG A 361 13.77 10.83 10.45
CA ARG A 361 14.35 12.04 11.08
C ARG A 361 14.34 11.96 12.60
N SER A 362 13.33 11.35 13.19
CA SER A 362 13.26 11.11 14.64
C SER A 362 14.32 10.10 15.08
N LEU A 363 14.57 9.06 14.29
CA LEU A 363 15.63 8.08 14.54
C LEU A 363 17.04 8.67 14.34
N ALA A 364 17.23 9.54 13.33
CA ALA A 364 18.53 10.20 13.06
C ALA A 364 18.91 11.21 14.13
N LYS A 365 17.94 11.78 14.87
CA LYS A 365 18.21 12.64 16.04
C LYS A 365 18.74 11.87 17.26
N VAL A 366 18.57 10.55 17.27
CA VAL A 366 18.98 9.65 18.37
C VAL A 366 20.35 8.97 18.10
N GLY A 367 20.87 9.02 16.89
CA GLY A 367 22.17 8.45 16.56
C GLY A 367 22.65 8.82 15.16
N ASN A 368 23.89 9.24 15.05
CA ASN A 368 24.60 9.45 13.78
C ASN A 368 24.62 8.14 12.98
N LEU A 369 23.77 8.03 11.96
CA LEU A 369 23.76 6.92 11.03
C LEU A 369 24.25 7.38 9.66
N ALA A 370 25.52 7.09 9.41
CA ALA A 370 26.10 7.05 8.09
C ALA A 370 25.45 5.97 7.22
N SER A 371 25.35 6.24 5.92
CA SER A 371 24.92 5.41 4.80
C SER A 371 23.43 5.38 4.46
N ASN A 372 23.15 5.99 3.30
CA ASN A 372 21.84 6.10 2.65
C ASN A 372 21.43 4.86 1.81
N THR A 373 22.05 3.71 2.02
CA THR A 373 21.65 2.48 1.35
C THR A 373 20.49 1.86 2.11
N PRO A 374 19.33 1.59 1.48
CA PRO A 374 18.28 0.78 2.09
C PRO A 374 18.90 -0.60 2.35
N THR A 375 19.24 -0.88 3.58
CA THR A 375 19.60 -2.24 3.98
C THR A 375 18.32 -3.06 3.90
N PHE A 376 18.25 -3.97 2.94
CA PHE A 376 17.30 -5.07 3.00
C PHE A 376 17.52 -5.78 4.35
N PRO A 377 16.46 -6.10 5.09
CA PRO A 377 16.62 -6.86 6.32
C PRO A 377 17.41 -8.12 5.98
N LYS A 378 18.59 -8.28 6.57
CA LYS A 378 19.34 -9.54 6.50
C LYS A 378 18.36 -10.63 6.89
N PRO A 379 18.29 -11.77 6.18
CA PRO A 379 17.39 -12.84 6.53
C PRO A 379 17.69 -13.26 7.97
N LEU A 380 16.73 -13.05 8.88
CA LEU A 380 16.82 -13.61 10.23
C LEU A 380 16.75 -15.11 10.06
N THR A 381 17.88 -15.76 10.28
CA THR A 381 18.01 -17.21 10.12
C THR A 381 17.37 -17.98 11.27
N ARG A 382 17.02 -17.31 12.37
CA ARG A 382 16.52 -17.96 13.58
C ARG A 382 15.44 -17.13 14.30
N CYS A 383 14.44 -17.81 14.83
CA CYS A 383 13.38 -17.23 15.67
C CYS A 383 13.97 -16.64 16.94
N GLN A 384 13.72 -15.36 17.24
CA GLN A 384 14.23 -14.68 18.43
C GLN A 384 13.75 -15.30 19.75
N ARG A 385 12.65 -16.07 19.75
CA ARG A 385 12.12 -16.69 20.96
C ARG A 385 12.63 -18.11 21.21
N CYS A 386 12.74 -18.94 20.18
CA CYS A 386 13.05 -20.36 20.33
C CYS A 386 14.25 -20.84 19.52
N GLY A 387 14.97 -19.96 18.81
CA GLY A 387 16.15 -20.28 18.03
C GLY A 387 15.91 -21.11 16.76
N LYS A 388 14.68 -21.55 16.47
CA LYS A 388 14.38 -22.34 15.26
C LYS A 388 14.54 -21.52 13.99
N PRO A 389 14.93 -22.14 12.87
CA PRO A 389 14.99 -21.44 11.58
C PRO A 389 13.65 -20.80 11.22
N VAL A 390 13.71 -19.58 10.72
CA VAL A 390 12.54 -18.83 10.23
C VAL A 390 12.79 -18.38 8.80
N THR A 391 11.71 -18.22 8.05
CA THR A 391 11.76 -17.68 6.68
C THR A 391 12.29 -16.25 6.67
N ALA A 392 12.98 -15.87 5.61
CA ALA A 392 13.51 -14.53 5.44
C ALA A 392 12.44 -13.47 5.70
N GLY A 393 12.73 -12.51 6.60
CA GLY A 393 11.80 -11.45 7.00
C GLY A 393 10.93 -11.77 8.23
N SER A 394 10.91 -13.00 8.74
CA SER A 394 10.18 -13.34 9.95
C SER A 394 11.07 -13.25 11.19
N ILE A 395 10.61 -12.52 12.22
CA ILE A 395 11.30 -12.37 13.50
C ILE A 395 11.04 -13.59 14.41
N TYR A 396 9.87 -14.19 14.29
CA TYR A 396 9.41 -15.33 15.09
C TYR A 396 8.85 -16.44 14.21
N CYS A 397 9.05 -17.68 14.61
CA CYS A 397 8.47 -18.84 13.91
C CYS A 397 6.94 -18.93 14.15
N LEU A 398 6.24 -19.64 13.26
CA LEU A 398 4.77 -19.81 13.32
C LEU A 398 4.26 -20.33 14.67
N LYS A 399 5.07 -21.15 15.37
CA LYS A 399 4.71 -21.65 16.72
C LYS A 399 4.82 -20.59 17.82
N CYS A 400 5.74 -19.60 17.65
CA CYS A 400 5.97 -18.56 18.64
C CYS A 400 5.10 -17.31 18.42
N VAL A 401 4.67 -17.02 17.22
CA VAL A 401 3.82 -15.87 16.86
C VAL A 401 2.54 -15.79 17.71
N PRO A 402 1.75 -16.85 17.90
CA PRO A 402 0.51 -16.75 18.68
C PRO A 402 0.75 -16.33 20.14
N ALA A 403 1.82 -16.82 20.76
CA ALA A 403 2.16 -16.47 22.15
C ALA A 403 2.68 -15.03 22.29
N ILE A 404 3.42 -14.52 21.30
CA ILE A 404 3.87 -13.12 21.23
C ILE A 404 2.68 -12.18 21.01
N ASN A 405 1.77 -12.52 20.09
CA ASN A 405 0.58 -11.74 19.84
C ASN A 405 -0.37 -11.72 21.03
N ARG A 406 -0.52 -12.84 21.77
CA ARG A 406 -1.30 -12.91 23.00
C ARG A 406 -0.73 -11.99 24.07
N GLY A 407 0.60 -11.96 24.26
CA GLY A 407 1.27 -11.03 25.18
C GLY A 407 1.01 -9.56 24.82
N ARG A 408 1.17 -9.19 23.54
CA ARG A 408 0.88 -7.83 23.06
C ARG A 408 -0.59 -7.44 23.23
N LEU A 409 -1.52 -8.34 22.96
CA LEU A 409 -2.97 -8.11 23.17
C LEU A 409 -3.29 -7.87 24.64
N ILE A 410 -2.69 -8.62 25.56
CA ILE A 410 -2.88 -8.43 27.01
C ILE A 410 -2.34 -7.06 27.45
N GLU A 411 -1.18 -6.64 26.92
CA GLU A 411 -0.58 -5.35 27.25
C GLU A 411 -1.40 -4.19 26.68
N THR A 412 -1.86 -4.30 25.45
CA THR A 412 -2.76 -3.32 24.83
C THR A 412 -4.09 -3.22 25.56
N ALA A 413 -4.64 -4.36 26.02
CA ALA A 413 -5.86 -4.39 26.81
C ALA A 413 -5.67 -3.76 28.21
N LYS A 414 -4.49 -3.91 28.84
CA LYS A 414 -4.14 -3.20 30.08
C LYS A 414 -4.09 -1.70 29.87
N LEU A 415 -3.40 -1.22 28.81
CA LEU A 415 -3.33 0.20 28.47
C LEU A 415 -4.72 0.77 28.14
N GLY A 416 -5.53 0.03 27.40
CA GLY A 416 -6.92 0.40 27.13
C GLY A 416 -7.78 0.53 28.40
N ARG A 417 -7.62 -0.38 29.36
CA ARG A 417 -8.29 -0.27 30.67
C ARG A 417 -7.85 0.95 31.44
N ILE A 418 -6.55 1.23 31.52
CA ILE A 418 -6.02 2.44 32.18
C ILE A 418 -6.59 3.71 31.55
N ALA A 419 -6.65 3.77 30.21
CA ALA A 419 -7.20 4.92 29.50
C ALA A 419 -8.71 5.11 29.72
N THR A 420 -9.48 4.04 29.88
CA THR A 420 -10.94 4.08 30.05
C THR A 420 -11.39 4.14 31.51
N HIS A 421 -10.56 3.75 32.46
CA HIS A 421 -10.85 3.73 33.90
C HIS A 421 -10.04 4.78 34.67
N ASN A 422 -9.64 5.88 34.03
CA ASN A 422 -9.04 6.99 34.75
C ASN A 422 -10.12 7.79 35.51
N PRO A 423 -9.75 8.47 36.62
CA PRO A 423 -10.72 9.16 37.48
C PRO A 423 -11.60 10.18 36.75
N THR A 424 -11.05 10.86 35.73
CA THR A 424 -11.78 11.85 34.92
C THR A 424 -12.85 11.21 34.04
N ALA A 425 -12.55 10.06 33.42
CA ALA A 425 -13.51 9.33 32.59
C ALA A 425 -14.60 8.66 33.42
N GLU A 426 -14.28 8.20 34.63
CA GLU A 426 -15.24 7.64 35.58
C GLU A 426 -16.16 8.74 36.15
N ALA A 427 -15.63 9.89 36.52
CA ALA A 427 -16.43 11.02 36.97
C ALA A 427 -17.41 11.51 35.89
N ARG A 428 -16.99 11.59 34.62
CA ARG A 428 -17.88 11.95 33.51
C ARG A 428 -19.01 10.92 33.30
N ARG A 429 -18.69 9.64 33.39
CA ARG A 429 -19.71 8.55 33.29
C ARG A 429 -20.68 8.59 34.44
N ALA A 430 -20.20 8.77 35.67
CA ALA A 430 -21.01 8.90 36.87
C ALA A 430 -21.95 10.11 36.79
N ALA A 431 -21.44 11.28 36.37
CA ALA A 431 -22.25 12.48 36.18
C ALA A 431 -23.36 12.28 35.11
N THR A 432 -23.02 11.63 33.97
CA THR A 432 -24.03 11.30 32.94
C THR A 432 -25.09 10.34 33.45
N HIS A 433 -24.67 9.31 34.18
CA HIS A 433 -25.59 8.33 34.78
C HIS A 433 -26.51 8.98 35.81
N MET A 434 -25.97 9.81 36.72
CA MET A 434 -26.75 10.57 37.69
C MET A 434 -27.82 11.44 37.02
N LYS A 435 -27.45 12.18 35.98
CA LYS A 435 -28.40 13.01 35.21
C LYS A 435 -29.54 12.18 34.61
N GLN A 436 -29.22 10.98 34.08
CA GLN A 436 -30.22 10.07 33.52
C GLN A 436 -31.16 9.51 34.61
N VAL A 437 -30.61 9.08 35.73
CA VAL A 437 -31.39 8.57 36.87
C VAL A 437 -32.31 9.64 37.42
N GLU A 438 -31.81 10.86 37.57
CA GLU A 438 -32.64 12.00 38.05
C GLU A 438 -33.79 12.34 37.06
N ALA A 439 -33.51 12.33 35.77
CA ALA A 439 -34.55 12.54 34.76
C ALA A 439 -35.58 11.40 34.71
N GLN A 440 -35.18 10.15 35.02
CA GLN A 440 -36.12 9.04 35.17
C GLN A 440 -37.00 9.16 36.41
N ARG A 441 -36.42 9.59 37.55
CA ARG A 441 -37.16 9.80 38.79
C ARG A 441 -38.18 10.94 38.74
N LYS A 442 -37.89 12.00 37.97
CA LYS A 442 -38.78 13.14 37.77
C LYS A 442 -39.96 12.82 36.87
N TRP A 443 -39.84 11.83 35.99
CA TRP A 443 -40.87 11.45 35.04
C TRP A 443 -41.96 10.62 35.73
N LYS A 444 -43.24 10.92 35.44
CA LYS A 444 -44.39 10.19 35.94
C LYS A 444 -45.21 9.64 34.75
N PRO A 445 -45.91 8.50 34.89
CA PRO A 445 -46.77 7.96 33.84
C PRO A 445 -47.84 8.94 33.35
N GLU A 446 -48.28 9.84 34.22
CA GLU A 446 -49.25 10.90 33.92
C GLU A 446 -48.73 11.98 32.95
N ASP A 447 -47.38 12.04 32.80
CA ASP A 447 -46.73 12.94 31.82
C ASP A 447 -46.86 12.44 30.37
N LEU A 448 -47.34 11.20 30.16
CA LEU A 448 -47.51 10.59 28.84
C LEU A 448 -48.97 10.80 28.36
N PRO A 449 -49.19 11.28 27.11
CA PRO A 449 -50.52 11.35 26.56
C PRO A 449 -51.23 9.98 26.57
N GLN A 450 -52.52 9.92 26.91
CA GLN A 450 -53.28 8.66 27.02
C GLN A 450 -53.26 7.81 25.74
N TRP A 451 -53.12 8.44 24.57
CA TRP A 451 -53.06 7.74 23.29
C TRP A 451 -51.68 7.13 22.98
N LEU A 452 -50.64 7.47 23.75
CA LEU A 452 -49.25 7.08 23.45
C LEU A 452 -48.80 5.96 24.40
N ASP A 453 -49.27 4.77 24.12
CA ASP A 453 -48.87 3.54 24.81
C ASP A 453 -47.75 2.76 24.06
N GLU A 454 -47.31 1.67 24.61
CA GLU A 454 -46.22 0.84 24.00
C GLU A 454 -46.67 0.20 22.68
N GLU A 455 -47.95 -0.16 22.54
CA GLU A 455 -48.51 -0.78 21.34
C GLU A 455 -48.53 0.22 20.21
N PHE A 456 -48.99 1.45 20.49
CA PHE A 456 -48.98 2.57 19.53
C PHE A 456 -47.53 2.91 19.14
N TYR A 457 -46.62 2.97 20.10
CA TYR A 457 -45.21 3.25 19.83
C TYR A 457 -44.62 2.22 18.85
N ARG A 458 -44.86 0.93 19.08
CA ARG A 458 -44.36 -0.16 18.20
C ARG A 458 -44.98 -0.11 16.80
N ARG A 459 -46.29 0.13 16.71
CA ARG A 459 -47.03 0.07 15.46
C ARG A 459 -46.83 1.31 14.59
N GLU A 460 -46.83 2.49 15.20
CA GLU A 460 -46.86 3.76 14.45
C GLU A 460 -45.54 4.50 14.44
N ILE A 461 -44.77 4.51 15.52
CA ILE A 461 -43.55 5.30 15.65
C ILE A 461 -42.33 4.54 15.12
N VAL A 462 -42.11 3.29 15.52
CA VAL A 462 -40.93 2.49 15.13
C VAL A 462 -40.76 2.40 13.61
N PRO A 463 -41.79 2.10 12.78
CA PRO A 463 -41.63 2.04 11.33
C PRO A 463 -41.16 3.37 10.73
N ARG A 464 -41.71 4.50 11.24
CA ARG A 464 -41.42 5.86 10.74
C ARG A 464 -39.99 6.32 11.15
N LEU A 465 -39.48 5.85 12.28
CA LEU A 465 -38.10 6.14 12.71
C LEU A 465 -37.05 5.60 11.72
N SER A 466 -37.37 4.55 10.97
CA SER A 466 -36.47 3.98 9.97
C SER A 466 -36.10 4.96 8.86
N ALA A 467 -36.98 5.89 8.51
CA ALA A 467 -36.75 6.91 7.49
C ALA A 467 -35.93 8.11 7.99
N LEU A 468 -35.76 8.28 9.30
CA LEU A 468 -35.05 9.40 9.89
C LEU A 468 -33.56 9.17 9.99
N THR A 469 -32.78 10.24 10.15
CA THR A 469 -31.35 10.13 10.42
C THR A 469 -31.09 9.79 11.90
N VAL A 470 -30.04 9.03 12.20
CA VAL A 470 -29.65 8.76 13.61
C VAL A 470 -29.33 10.06 14.36
N LYS A 471 -28.85 11.09 13.64
CA LYS A 471 -28.57 12.41 14.20
C LYS A 471 -29.86 13.09 14.69
N SER A 472 -30.93 13.04 13.92
CA SER A 472 -32.23 13.64 14.29
C SER A 472 -32.79 12.99 15.57
N ILE A 473 -32.78 11.65 15.63
CA ILE A 473 -33.23 10.90 16.81
C ILE A 473 -32.39 11.25 18.03
N ARG A 474 -31.06 11.25 17.87
CA ARG A 474 -30.12 11.59 18.96
C ARG A 474 -30.39 13.00 19.53
N THR A 475 -30.59 13.97 18.66
CA THR A 475 -30.82 15.37 19.08
C THR A 475 -32.17 15.53 19.76
N ALA A 476 -33.20 14.83 19.29
CA ALA A 476 -34.55 14.94 19.85
C ALA A 476 -34.67 14.42 21.28
N ILE A 477 -33.93 13.39 21.63
CA ILE A 477 -34.05 12.72 22.95
C ILE A 477 -32.75 12.71 23.77
N ASP A 478 -31.73 13.44 23.36
CA ASP A 478 -30.42 13.60 24.03
C ASP A 478 -29.78 12.27 24.48
N VAL A 479 -29.57 11.36 23.54
CA VAL A 479 -28.99 10.04 23.82
C VAL A 479 -27.70 9.82 23.00
N SER A 480 -26.96 8.77 23.36
CA SER A 480 -25.75 8.39 22.64
C SER A 480 -26.04 7.89 21.23
N HIS A 481 -25.09 8.08 20.31
CA HIS A 481 -25.25 7.62 18.92
C HIS A 481 -25.54 6.11 18.80
N PRO A 482 -24.87 5.20 19.55
CA PRO A 482 -25.21 3.78 19.51
C PRO A 482 -26.64 3.48 19.97
N TYR A 483 -27.10 4.17 21.01
CA TYR A 483 -28.45 3.97 21.53
C TYR A 483 -29.51 4.48 20.56
N ALA A 484 -29.33 5.65 19.97
CA ALA A 484 -30.19 6.15 18.90
C ALA A 484 -30.24 5.22 17.67
N THR A 485 -29.13 4.54 17.36
CA THR A 485 -29.10 3.55 16.29
C THR A 485 -29.97 2.32 16.59
N LEU A 486 -29.93 1.83 17.83
CA LEU A 486 -30.78 0.71 18.26
C LEU A 486 -32.27 1.09 18.23
N ILE A 487 -32.61 2.30 18.66
CA ILE A 487 -33.99 2.83 18.61
C ILE A 487 -34.47 2.92 17.14
N LYS A 488 -33.66 3.49 16.26
CA LYS A 488 -33.99 3.59 14.82
C LYS A 488 -34.28 2.22 14.19
N ARG A 489 -33.58 1.18 14.60
CA ARG A 489 -33.74 -0.19 14.06
C ARG A 489 -34.91 -0.94 14.69
N GLY A 490 -35.53 -0.40 15.74
CA GLY A 490 -36.50 -1.13 16.52
C GLY A 490 -35.91 -2.20 17.47
N ASP A 491 -34.58 -2.32 17.53
CA ASP A 491 -33.87 -3.28 18.37
C ASP A 491 -33.97 -2.93 19.86
N ARG A 492 -34.37 -1.69 20.16
CA ARG A 492 -34.51 -1.21 21.54
C ARG A 492 -35.67 -0.21 21.65
N ILE A 493 -36.61 -0.45 22.58
CA ILE A 493 -37.63 0.51 22.97
C ILE A 493 -37.00 1.44 24.02
N PRO A 494 -37.00 2.78 23.77
CA PRO A 494 -36.53 3.73 24.78
C PRO A 494 -37.52 3.85 25.93
N HIS A 495 -37.04 4.43 27.04
CA HIS A 495 -37.91 4.73 28.17
C HIS A 495 -39.08 5.63 27.74
N PRO A 496 -40.32 5.44 28.25
CA PRO A 496 -41.53 6.17 27.83
C PRO A 496 -41.39 7.70 27.84
N ARG A 497 -40.60 8.27 28.70
CA ARG A 497 -40.28 9.72 28.71
C ARG A 497 -39.79 10.29 27.37
N HIS A 498 -39.34 9.43 26.46
CA HIS A 498 -38.84 9.82 25.16
C HIS A 498 -39.88 9.66 24.03
N TRP A 499 -40.99 8.99 24.33
CA TRP A 499 -41.94 8.62 23.28
C TRP A 499 -42.65 9.84 22.69
N ASP A 500 -43.07 10.82 23.50
CA ASP A 500 -43.68 12.05 23.03
C ASP A 500 -42.77 12.85 22.09
N ALA A 501 -41.51 12.99 22.46
CA ALA A 501 -40.51 13.65 21.60
C ALA A 501 -40.27 12.90 20.28
N LEU A 502 -40.32 11.56 20.32
CA LEU A 502 -40.16 10.74 19.11
C LEU A 502 -41.45 10.77 18.25
N ALA A 503 -42.63 10.80 18.86
CA ALA A 503 -43.91 10.97 18.14
C ALA A 503 -43.92 12.30 17.39
N LYS A 504 -43.53 13.39 18.04
CA LYS A 504 -43.39 14.71 17.40
C LYS A 504 -42.38 14.71 16.25
N LEU A 505 -41.26 14.01 16.45
CA LEU A 505 -40.21 13.91 15.43
C LEU A 505 -40.67 13.17 14.16
N VAL A 506 -41.61 12.23 14.26
CA VAL A 506 -42.15 11.49 13.13
C VAL A 506 -43.49 12.11 12.60
N GLY A 507 -43.87 13.31 13.10
CA GLY A 507 -45.04 14.04 12.63
C GLY A 507 -46.37 13.49 13.18
N LEU A 508 -46.35 12.73 14.24
CA LEU A 508 -47.53 12.29 14.99
C LEU A 508 -47.74 13.27 16.15
N VAL A 509 -48.59 14.25 15.93
CA VAL A 509 -49.03 15.19 16.95
C VAL A 509 -50.46 14.79 17.33
N GLY A 510 -50.72 14.52 18.57
CA GLY A 510 -52.04 14.29 19.13
C GLY A 510 -52.80 15.60 19.29
#